data_fdce7719f568f2c6dad9fcaf84a39c31
#
_entry.id   fdce7719f568f2c6dad9fcaf84a39c31
#
_cell.length_a   1.000
_cell.length_b   1.000
_cell.length_c   1.000
_cell.angle_alpha   90.00
_cell.angle_beta   90.00
_cell.angle_gamma   90.00
#
_symmetry.space_group_name_H-M   'P 1'
#
loop_
_entity.id
_entity.type
_entity.pdbx_description
1 polymer ?
#
loop_
_entity_poly.entity_id
_entity_poly.type
_entity_poly.pdbx_seq_one_letter_code
_entity_poly.pdbx_strand_id
1 'polypeptide(L)'
;MTVWNQVVGQPGPVGALAAAAKDTTAMTHAWLITGPPGSGRSVAARAFAAALQCGQGGCGQCADCRQVAHRSHPDVFDAATQTVVIGIDEVRQWVTLAARKPARGRWRVLLIEDADRMLERTGNVLLKSLEEAPQHTVWILTAPSPADVLLTIRSRCRLVGLGIPPITDVIGVLVEGGVEAEAARLAALAAQCHIGLARHLASDAEAAAFRRLVLGLPANSVSVALAAIGAGRLDDAARARAESVVKEREGADRAKLLASIGEASRGRMSAYGRARLKEFDEESKKRARRQQVDTLDRALSYLLAFYRDVLVAQFGAKVDLVNQDCAGLVAACAQATSLDQTMACLAAIEQARVRVAANVAPALALEAMAAALALPQLFGPKETQS
;
A
#
# COMPACT_ATOMS: atom_id res chain seq x y z
N MET A 1 18.17 19.18 4.40
CA MET A 1 17.52 17.94 4.92
C MET A 1 18.08 16.77 4.13
N THR A 2 18.49 15.68 4.79
CA THR A 2 18.98 14.48 4.12
C THR A 2 17.82 13.62 3.63
N VAL A 3 18.06 12.68 2.71
CA VAL A 3 17.02 11.72 2.25
C VAL A 3 16.46 10.88 3.41
N TRP A 4 17.23 10.70 4.47
CA TRP A 4 16.85 9.90 5.64
C TRP A 4 15.81 10.58 6.53
N ASN A 5 15.68 11.89 6.49
CA ASN A 5 14.66 12.63 7.25
C ASN A 5 13.23 12.27 6.81
N GLN A 6 13.08 11.67 5.63
CA GLN A 6 11.77 11.21 5.14
C GLN A 6 11.35 9.86 5.77
N VAL A 7 12.29 9.13 6.38
CA VAL A 7 12.06 7.82 7.01
C VAL A 7 11.80 8.04 8.50
N VAL A 8 10.55 8.33 8.80
CA VAL A 8 10.10 8.80 10.11
C VAL A 8 10.05 7.65 11.13
N GLY A 9 10.51 7.88 12.35
CA GLY A 9 10.39 6.96 13.47
C GLY A 9 11.21 5.66 13.36
N GLN A 10 12.27 5.64 12.50
CA GLN A 10 13.05 4.42 12.21
C GLN A 10 14.57 4.61 12.42
N PRO A 11 15.05 5.10 13.58
CA PRO A 11 16.46 5.47 13.74
C PRO A 11 17.42 4.29 13.56
N GLY A 12 17.10 3.11 14.07
CA GLY A 12 17.93 1.91 13.94
C GLY A 12 18.08 1.42 12.50
N PRO A 13 16.97 1.11 11.79
CA PRO A 13 16.98 0.76 10.38
C PRO A 13 17.66 1.79 9.49
N VAL A 14 17.39 3.09 9.70
CA VAL A 14 18.05 4.20 8.98
C VAL A 14 19.55 4.18 9.22
N GLY A 15 20.00 4.00 10.47
CA GLY A 15 21.42 3.91 10.81
C GLY A 15 22.11 2.75 10.09
N ALA A 16 21.48 1.58 10.02
CA ALA A 16 22.01 0.40 9.34
C ALA A 16 22.15 0.62 7.81
N LEU A 17 21.11 1.18 7.16
CA LEU A 17 21.12 1.47 5.72
C LEU A 17 22.11 2.59 5.39
N ALA A 18 22.18 3.64 6.21
CA ALA A 18 23.12 4.74 6.01
C ALA A 18 24.58 4.32 6.18
N ALA A 19 24.86 3.43 7.15
CA ALA A 19 26.20 2.85 7.32
C ALA A 19 26.60 2.01 6.09
N ALA A 20 25.70 1.16 5.61
CA ALA A 20 25.95 0.33 4.42
C ALA A 20 26.17 1.18 3.15
N ALA A 21 25.43 2.29 2.98
CA ALA A 21 25.62 3.19 1.84
C ALA A 21 27.00 3.88 1.81
N LYS A 22 27.61 4.08 2.99
CA LYS A 22 28.94 4.73 3.13
C LYS A 22 30.08 3.75 3.01
N ASP A 23 29.90 2.55 3.55
CA ASP A 23 30.94 1.52 3.60
C ASP A 23 30.68 0.43 2.56
N THR A 24 31.48 0.44 1.49
CA THR A 24 31.39 -0.56 0.42
C THR A 24 31.74 -1.97 0.88
N THR A 25 32.46 -2.13 2.00
CA THR A 25 32.80 -3.44 2.56
C THR A 25 31.62 -4.07 3.32
N ALA A 26 30.75 -3.25 3.89
CA ALA A 26 29.52 -3.66 4.55
C ALA A 26 28.34 -3.81 3.58
N MET A 27 28.53 -3.39 2.33
CA MET A 27 27.47 -3.43 1.31
C MET A 27 27.26 -4.84 0.79
N THR A 28 26.00 -5.27 0.72
CA THR A 28 25.58 -6.50 0.07
C THR A 28 24.77 -6.18 -1.19
N HIS A 29 24.73 -7.13 -2.12
CA HIS A 29 24.04 -6.96 -3.40
C HIS A 29 22.52 -7.15 -3.31
N ALA A 30 21.98 -7.66 -2.20
CA ALA A 30 20.54 -7.89 -2.03
C ALA A 30 20.06 -7.49 -0.62
N TRP A 31 19.01 -6.69 -0.58
CA TRP A 31 18.38 -6.17 0.63
C TRP A 31 16.89 -6.47 0.62
N LEU A 32 16.35 -6.86 1.76
CA LEU A 32 14.91 -7.03 1.97
C LEU A 32 14.47 -6.11 3.11
N ILE A 33 13.76 -5.05 2.76
CA ILE A 33 13.20 -4.08 3.72
C ILE A 33 11.77 -4.48 4.00
N THR A 34 11.50 -4.90 5.23
CA THR A 34 10.18 -5.35 5.65
C THR A 34 9.58 -4.44 6.71
N GLY A 35 8.27 -4.53 6.88
CA GLY A 35 7.54 -3.81 7.92
C GLY A 35 6.06 -3.69 7.56
N PRO A 36 5.18 -3.48 8.55
CA PRO A 36 3.75 -3.39 8.31
C PRO A 36 3.39 -2.24 7.36
N PRO A 37 2.18 -2.24 6.78
CA PRO A 37 1.69 -1.09 6.02
C PRO A 37 1.86 0.21 6.81
N GLY A 38 2.41 1.24 6.18
CA GLY A 38 2.68 2.52 6.84
C GLY A 38 4.03 2.68 7.51
N SER A 39 4.82 1.62 7.65
CA SER A 39 6.17 1.67 8.24
C SER A 39 7.18 2.51 7.44
N GLY A 40 6.85 2.90 6.20
CA GLY A 40 7.73 3.69 5.35
C GLY A 40 8.70 2.88 4.48
N ARG A 41 8.42 1.59 4.22
CA ARG A 41 9.27 0.68 3.41
C ARG A 41 9.73 1.28 2.10
N SER A 42 8.79 1.75 1.27
CA SER A 42 9.11 2.34 -0.03
C SER A 42 9.90 3.66 0.09
N VAL A 43 9.67 4.41 1.16
CA VAL A 43 10.43 5.63 1.45
C VAL A 43 11.85 5.27 1.85
N ALA A 44 12.04 4.30 2.75
CA ALA A 44 13.36 3.81 3.17
C ALA A 44 14.14 3.20 2.01
N ALA A 45 13.49 2.41 1.16
CA ALA A 45 14.10 1.81 -0.02
C ALA A 45 14.60 2.89 -1.01
N ARG A 46 13.80 3.92 -1.28
CA ARG A 46 14.20 5.05 -2.14
C ARG A 46 15.28 5.92 -1.49
N ALA A 47 15.19 6.17 -0.18
CA ALA A 47 16.24 6.89 0.54
C ALA A 47 17.58 6.15 0.47
N PHE A 48 17.54 4.82 0.61
CA PHE A 48 18.73 3.98 0.46
C PHE A 48 19.28 4.00 -0.97
N ALA A 49 18.41 3.86 -1.99
CA ALA A 49 18.81 4.00 -3.39
C ALA A 49 19.45 5.35 -3.69
N ALA A 50 18.89 6.45 -3.15
CA ALA A 50 19.46 7.79 -3.30
C ALA A 50 20.81 7.92 -2.58
N ALA A 51 20.96 7.33 -1.40
CA ALA A 51 22.21 7.35 -0.65
C ALA A 51 23.32 6.56 -1.36
N LEU A 52 22.99 5.45 -2.03
CA LEU A 52 23.94 4.66 -2.84
C LEU A 52 24.49 5.44 -4.03
N GLN A 53 23.68 6.31 -4.66
CA GLN A 53 24.11 7.14 -5.80
C GLN A 53 24.81 8.41 -5.34
N CYS A 54 24.51 8.90 -4.15
CA CYS A 54 25.00 10.16 -3.63
C CYS A 54 26.40 10.04 -3.05
N GLY A 55 27.38 10.82 -3.55
CA GLY A 55 28.73 10.88 -2.98
C GLY A 55 28.81 11.33 -1.52
N GLN A 56 27.72 11.91 -0.97
CA GLN A 56 27.62 12.36 0.41
C GLN A 56 26.69 11.47 1.27
N GLY A 57 26.35 10.27 0.79
CA GLY A 57 25.52 9.32 1.55
C GLY A 57 24.06 9.74 1.73
N GLY A 58 23.49 10.48 0.77
CA GLY A 58 22.09 10.86 0.78
C GLY A 58 21.82 12.30 1.24
N CYS A 59 22.53 13.28 0.67
CA CYS A 59 22.41 14.71 1.06
C CYS A 59 21.02 15.33 0.77
N GLY A 60 20.19 14.70 -0.09
CA GLY A 60 18.86 15.19 -0.45
C GLY A 60 18.83 16.37 -1.45
N GLN A 61 19.97 16.97 -1.78
CA GLN A 61 20.05 18.20 -2.57
C GLN A 61 20.78 18.04 -3.90
N CYS A 62 21.66 17.05 -4.06
CA CYS A 62 22.39 16.82 -5.30
C CYS A 62 21.47 16.33 -6.42
N ALA A 63 21.99 16.35 -7.65
CA ALA A 63 21.23 15.91 -8.83
C ALA A 63 20.75 14.47 -8.70
N ASP A 64 21.61 13.56 -8.21
CA ASP A 64 21.27 12.14 -8.05
C ASP A 64 20.15 11.93 -7.01
N CYS A 65 20.22 12.59 -5.84
CA CYS A 65 19.16 12.54 -4.83
C CYS A 65 17.82 13.04 -5.39
N ARG A 66 17.82 14.15 -6.14
CA ARG A 66 16.60 14.69 -6.76
C ARG A 66 16.06 13.77 -7.83
N GLN A 67 16.92 13.22 -8.70
CA GLN A 67 16.51 12.31 -9.75
C GLN A 67 15.91 11.01 -9.18
N VAL A 68 16.47 10.46 -8.10
CA VAL A 68 15.89 9.29 -7.43
C VAL A 68 14.52 9.64 -6.81
N ALA A 69 14.40 10.79 -6.15
CA ALA A 69 13.13 11.26 -5.59
C ALA A 69 12.04 11.42 -6.67
N HIS A 70 12.41 11.89 -7.88
CA HIS A 70 11.51 12.04 -9.03
C HIS A 70 11.41 10.77 -9.90
N ARG A 71 12.00 9.64 -9.49
CA ARG A 71 12.00 8.36 -10.25
C ARG A 71 12.55 8.50 -11.69
N SER A 72 13.52 9.37 -11.88
CA SER A 72 14.12 9.70 -13.18
C SER A 72 15.63 9.40 -13.28
N HIS A 73 16.20 8.79 -12.23
CA HIS A 73 17.63 8.44 -12.24
C HIS A 73 17.89 7.26 -13.18
N PRO A 74 18.84 7.36 -14.15
CA PRO A 74 19.03 6.34 -15.19
C PRO A 74 19.53 4.98 -14.64
N ASP A 75 20.15 4.99 -13.46
CA ASP A 75 20.70 3.77 -12.82
C ASP A 75 19.88 3.28 -11.63
N VAL A 76 18.72 3.89 -11.35
CA VAL A 76 17.77 3.41 -10.33
C VAL A 76 16.48 3.03 -11.03
N PHE A 77 16.21 1.74 -11.11
CA PHE A 77 15.00 1.20 -11.71
C PHE A 77 13.99 0.91 -10.59
N ASP A 78 12.87 1.63 -10.59
CA ASP A 78 11.76 1.44 -9.66
C ASP A 78 10.78 0.45 -10.31
N ALA A 79 10.90 -0.82 -9.93
CA ALA A 79 10.09 -1.93 -10.44
C ALA A 79 8.80 -2.07 -9.61
N ALA A 80 7.97 -1.02 -9.61
CA ALA A 80 6.64 -1.12 -9.03
C ALA A 80 5.73 -1.90 -9.99
N THR A 81 5.30 -3.11 -9.58
CA THR A 81 4.33 -3.84 -10.40
C THR A 81 3.00 -3.11 -10.45
N GLN A 82 2.40 -3.08 -11.61
CA GLN A 82 1.10 -2.43 -11.84
C GLN A 82 -0.08 -3.43 -11.78
N THR A 83 0.23 -4.71 -11.56
CA THR A 83 -0.74 -5.80 -11.48
C THR A 83 -0.86 -6.35 -10.05
N VAL A 84 -1.88 -7.15 -9.78
CA VAL A 84 -2.07 -7.78 -8.46
C VAL A 84 -0.94 -8.76 -8.15
N VAL A 85 -0.39 -9.43 -9.17
CA VAL A 85 0.69 -10.42 -9.07
C VAL A 85 1.83 -9.98 -9.97
N ILE A 86 3.07 -10.13 -9.52
CA ILE A 86 4.27 -9.88 -10.32
C ILE A 86 4.43 -10.98 -11.37
N GLY A 87 4.42 -10.59 -12.65
CA GLY A 87 4.52 -11.49 -13.78
C GLY A 87 5.95 -11.99 -14.03
N ILE A 88 6.08 -13.18 -14.64
CA ILE A 88 7.38 -13.78 -14.94
C ILE A 88 8.18 -12.94 -15.96
N ASP A 89 7.50 -12.32 -16.91
CA ASP A 89 8.15 -11.51 -17.95
C ASP A 89 8.65 -10.17 -17.40
N GLU A 90 7.96 -9.59 -16.41
CA GLU A 90 8.45 -8.43 -15.66
C GLU A 90 9.78 -8.77 -14.98
N VAL A 91 9.84 -9.89 -14.25
CA VAL A 91 11.08 -10.30 -13.55
C VAL A 91 12.20 -10.60 -14.54
N ARG A 92 11.94 -11.23 -15.69
CA ARG A 92 12.94 -11.43 -16.76
C ARG A 92 13.51 -10.11 -17.28
N GLN A 93 12.67 -9.10 -17.45
CA GLN A 93 13.11 -7.76 -17.84
C GLN A 93 14.00 -7.14 -16.75
N TRP A 94 13.63 -7.26 -15.48
CA TRP A 94 14.44 -6.76 -14.36
C TRP A 94 15.80 -7.44 -14.28
N VAL A 95 15.85 -8.76 -14.44
CA VAL A 95 17.12 -9.52 -14.49
C VAL A 95 18.00 -9.05 -15.65
N THR A 96 17.40 -8.80 -16.81
CA THR A 96 18.13 -8.26 -17.99
C THR A 96 18.66 -6.84 -17.73
N LEU A 97 17.90 -6.00 -17.03
CA LEU A 97 18.34 -4.66 -16.63
C LEU A 97 19.46 -4.72 -15.57
N ALA A 98 19.37 -5.66 -14.63
CA ALA A 98 20.36 -5.86 -13.60
C ALA A 98 21.73 -6.25 -14.15
N ALA A 99 21.75 -6.98 -15.27
CA ALA A 99 23.00 -7.40 -15.93
C ALA A 99 23.77 -6.25 -16.61
N ARG A 100 23.14 -5.08 -16.78
CA ARG A 100 23.77 -3.91 -17.41
C ARG A 100 24.65 -3.17 -16.41
N LYS A 101 25.81 -2.69 -16.85
CA LYS A 101 26.63 -1.79 -16.03
C LYS A 101 25.89 -0.47 -15.77
N PRO A 102 26.16 0.20 -14.60
CA PRO A 102 25.67 1.54 -14.37
C PRO A 102 26.07 2.48 -15.52
N ALA A 103 25.18 3.35 -15.95
CA ALA A 103 25.43 4.29 -17.06
C ALA A 103 26.17 5.56 -16.54
N ARG A 104 25.83 6.02 -15.34
CA ARG A 104 26.37 7.26 -14.75
C ARG A 104 26.66 7.10 -13.26
N GLY A 105 25.80 6.39 -12.53
CA GLY A 105 25.87 6.22 -11.09
C GLY A 105 26.96 5.23 -10.66
N ARG A 106 27.16 5.14 -9.34
CA ARG A 106 28.08 4.16 -8.72
C ARG A 106 27.48 2.75 -8.73
N TRP A 107 26.15 2.66 -8.67
CA TRP A 107 25.42 1.41 -8.52
C TRP A 107 24.28 1.33 -9.53
N ARG A 108 24.02 0.15 -10.06
CA ARG A 108 22.77 -0.20 -10.71
C ARG A 108 21.81 -0.69 -9.61
N VAL A 109 20.76 0.06 -9.32
CA VAL A 109 19.80 -0.27 -8.26
C VAL A 109 18.48 -0.71 -8.87
N LEU A 110 18.01 -1.89 -8.47
CA LEU A 110 16.68 -2.41 -8.80
C LEU A 110 15.86 -2.45 -7.54
N LEU A 111 14.86 -1.58 -7.46
CA LEU A 111 13.94 -1.48 -6.35
C LEU A 111 12.65 -2.19 -6.73
N ILE A 112 12.35 -3.30 -6.05
CA ILE A 112 11.14 -4.11 -6.25
C ILE A 112 10.21 -3.87 -5.06
N GLU A 113 9.08 -3.20 -5.31
CA GLU A 113 8.04 -3.04 -4.31
C GLU A 113 7.13 -4.27 -4.28
N ASP A 114 6.63 -4.62 -3.08
CA ASP A 114 5.68 -5.70 -2.83
C ASP A 114 6.19 -7.07 -3.33
N ALA A 115 7.40 -7.47 -2.94
CA ALA A 115 8.01 -8.74 -3.32
C ALA A 115 7.22 -9.99 -2.86
N ASP A 116 6.32 -9.83 -1.89
CA ASP A 116 5.33 -10.82 -1.46
C ASP A 116 4.34 -11.20 -2.56
N ARG A 117 4.17 -10.37 -3.58
CA ARG A 117 3.31 -10.63 -4.74
C ARG A 117 3.97 -11.52 -5.81
N MET A 118 5.21 -11.96 -5.58
CA MET A 118 5.89 -12.93 -6.45
C MET A 118 5.44 -14.34 -6.12
N LEU A 119 4.86 -15.03 -7.11
CA LEU A 119 4.63 -16.47 -7.02
C LEU A 119 5.97 -17.23 -7.07
N GLU A 120 5.99 -18.46 -6.54
CA GLU A 120 7.18 -19.31 -6.50
C GLU A 120 7.87 -19.42 -7.87
N ARG A 121 7.08 -19.69 -8.93
CA ARG A 121 7.60 -19.79 -10.31
C ARG A 121 8.29 -18.48 -10.77
N THR A 122 7.76 -17.35 -10.37
CA THR A 122 8.29 -16.02 -10.71
C THR A 122 9.52 -15.70 -9.89
N GLY A 123 9.50 -16.02 -8.60
CA GLY A 123 10.62 -15.82 -7.68
C GLY A 123 11.86 -16.62 -8.08
N ASN A 124 11.67 -17.85 -8.57
CA ASN A 124 12.77 -18.70 -9.01
C ASN A 124 13.61 -18.10 -10.16
N VAL A 125 13.00 -17.26 -11.02
CA VAL A 125 13.73 -16.54 -12.08
C VAL A 125 14.72 -15.52 -11.50
N LEU A 126 14.41 -14.95 -10.32
CA LEU A 126 15.24 -13.95 -9.66
C LEU A 126 16.46 -14.57 -8.94
N LEU A 127 16.34 -15.82 -8.49
CA LEU A 127 17.33 -16.45 -7.58
C LEU A 127 18.76 -16.37 -8.11
N LYS A 128 19.00 -16.73 -9.38
CA LYS A 128 20.34 -16.67 -9.96
C LYS A 128 20.93 -15.26 -9.92
N SER A 129 20.11 -14.25 -10.16
CA SER A 129 20.55 -12.85 -10.12
C SER A 129 20.75 -12.32 -8.70
N LEU A 130 20.12 -12.95 -7.71
CA LEU A 130 20.37 -12.69 -6.29
C LEU A 130 21.59 -13.43 -5.74
N GLU A 131 21.98 -14.56 -6.33
CA GLU A 131 23.16 -15.32 -5.93
C GLU A 131 24.44 -14.74 -6.56
N GLU A 132 24.38 -14.45 -7.85
CA GLU A 132 25.49 -14.03 -8.68
C GLU A 132 25.23 -12.64 -9.27
N ALA A 133 24.97 -11.67 -8.40
CA ALA A 133 24.72 -10.29 -8.86
C ALA A 133 25.97 -9.72 -9.55
N PRO A 134 25.82 -9.07 -10.71
CA PRO A 134 26.91 -8.36 -11.35
C PRO A 134 27.53 -7.31 -10.42
N GLN A 135 28.83 -7.03 -10.59
CA GLN A 135 29.50 -5.97 -9.84
C GLN A 135 28.73 -4.65 -9.97
N HIS A 136 28.60 -3.95 -8.85
CA HIS A 136 27.86 -2.69 -8.76
C HIS A 136 26.34 -2.79 -9.00
N THR A 137 25.75 -3.99 -8.90
CA THR A 137 24.29 -4.16 -8.92
C THR A 137 23.77 -4.41 -7.53
N VAL A 138 22.68 -3.70 -7.16
CA VAL A 138 22.01 -3.82 -5.86
C VAL A 138 20.52 -4.04 -6.06
N TRP A 139 20.02 -5.11 -5.45
CA TRP A 139 18.61 -5.42 -5.36
C TRP A 139 18.06 -4.91 -4.03
N ILE A 140 16.99 -4.12 -4.07
CA ILE A 140 16.26 -3.66 -2.88
C ILE A 140 14.82 -4.14 -3.03
N LEU A 141 14.44 -5.13 -2.23
CA LEU A 141 13.10 -5.67 -2.20
C LEU A 141 12.35 -5.11 -1.01
N THR A 142 11.05 -4.89 -1.14
CA THR A 142 10.19 -4.54 0.00
C THR A 142 9.03 -5.52 0.14
N ALA A 143 8.62 -5.82 1.39
CA ALA A 143 7.48 -6.68 1.68
C ALA A 143 6.86 -6.34 3.05
N PRO A 144 5.57 -6.67 3.30
CA PRO A 144 4.93 -6.44 4.60
C PRO A 144 5.61 -7.18 5.74
N SER A 145 5.96 -8.44 5.54
CA SER A 145 6.63 -9.30 6.51
C SER A 145 7.68 -10.17 5.84
N PRO A 146 8.74 -10.57 6.54
CA PRO A 146 9.68 -11.56 6.03
C PRO A 146 9.03 -12.92 5.72
N ALA A 147 7.93 -13.25 6.41
CA ALA A 147 7.20 -14.49 6.23
C ALA A 147 6.44 -14.55 4.89
N ASP A 148 6.08 -13.39 4.34
CA ASP A 148 5.34 -13.27 3.09
C ASP A 148 6.24 -13.44 1.86
N VAL A 149 7.56 -13.42 2.04
CA VAL A 149 8.54 -13.58 0.95
C VAL A 149 9.05 -15.01 0.90
N LEU A 150 9.16 -15.56 -0.31
CA LEU A 150 9.71 -16.89 -0.54
C LEU A 150 11.01 -17.08 0.24
N LEU A 151 11.11 -18.20 0.97
CA LEU A 151 12.27 -18.52 1.80
C LEU A 151 13.59 -18.47 1.00
N THR A 152 13.54 -18.92 -0.26
CA THR A 152 14.68 -18.92 -1.18
C THR A 152 15.20 -17.53 -1.52
N ILE A 153 14.33 -16.53 -1.63
CA ILE A 153 14.69 -15.12 -1.82
C ILE A 153 15.17 -14.52 -0.51
N ARG A 154 14.41 -14.73 0.58
CA ARG A 154 14.71 -14.18 1.90
C ARG A 154 16.09 -14.59 2.41
N SER A 155 16.49 -15.85 2.21
CA SER A 155 17.80 -16.37 2.66
C SER A 155 19.01 -15.72 1.98
N ARG A 156 18.80 -15.03 0.86
CA ARG A 156 19.85 -14.35 0.06
C ARG A 156 19.89 -12.85 0.24
N CYS A 157 18.95 -12.31 1.00
CA CYS A 157 18.82 -10.88 1.25
C CYS A 157 19.24 -10.53 2.67
N ARG A 158 19.92 -9.40 2.83
CA ARG A 158 20.10 -8.78 4.14
C ARG A 158 18.79 -8.15 4.57
N LEU A 159 18.26 -8.61 5.70
CA LEU A 159 16.97 -8.16 6.22
C LEU A 159 17.13 -6.87 7.01
N VAL A 160 16.23 -5.91 6.76
CA VAL A 160 16.04 -4.69 7.54
C VAL A 160 14.56 -4.55 7.87
N GLY A 161 14.22 -4.69 9.16
CA GLY A 161 12.85 -4.59 9.64
C GLY A 161 12.50 -3.18 10.08
N LEU A 162 11.41 -2.62 9.56
CA LEU A 162 10.82 -1.36 10.00
C LEU A 162 9.64 -1.64 10.94
N GLY A 163 9.52 -0.84 11.99
CA GLY A 163 8.36 -0.84 12.89
C GLY A 163 7.25 0.12 12.46
N ILE A 164 6.18 0.13 13.22
CA ILE A 164 5.17 1.20 13.13
C ILE A 164 5.80 2.47 13.73
N PRO A 165 5.77 3.61 13.02
CA PRO A 165 6.28 4.87 13.56
C PRO A 165 5.53 5.27 14.84
N PRO A 166 6.19 5.88 15.83
CA PRO A 166 5.51 6.47 16.98
C PRO A 166 4.47 7.49 16.53
N ILE A 167 3.33 7.52 17.21
CA ILE A 167 2.23 8.44 16.85
C ILE A 167 2.67 9.91 16.92
N THR A 168 3.53 10.25 17.88
CA THR A 168 4.10 11.59 18.03
C THR A 168 4.86 12.06 16.81
N ASP A 169 5.61 11.14 16.18
CA ASP A 169 6.40 11.42 14.99
C ASP A 169 5.50 11.63 13.76
N VAL A 170 4.42 10.83 13.67
CA VAL A 170 3.41 10.98 12.59
C VAL A 170 2.67 12.31 12.73
N ILE A 171 2.24 12.68 13.95
CA ILE A 171 1.61 13.98 14.22
C ILE A 171 2.57 15.11 13.85
N GLY A 172 3.84 15.04 14.27
CA GLY A 172 4.86 16.04 13.94
C GLY A 172 4.97 16.29 12.43
N VAL A 173 5.06 15.22 11.64
CA VAL A 173 5.14 15.31 10.17
C VAL A 173 3.87 15.93 9.55
N LEU A 174 2.69 15.68 10.11
CA LEU A 174 1.45 16.28 9.62
C LEU A 174 1.37 17.77 9.97
N VAL A 175 1.74 18.14 11.18
CA VAL A 175 1.76 19.54 11.66
C VAL A 175 2.79 20.36 10.88
N GLU A 176 4.01 19.83 10.65
CA GLU A 176 5.01 20.44 9.78
C GLU A 176 4.48 20.63 8.35
N GLY A 177 3.58 19.75 7.89
CA GLY A 177 2.87 19.85 6.63
C GLY A 177 1.70 20.83 6.62
N GLY A 178 1.44 21.57 7.73
CA GLY A 178 0.40 22.58 7.84
C GLY A 178 -0.96 22.05 8.32
N VAL A 179 -1.05 20.81 8.79
CA VAL A 179 -2.28 20.26 9.36
C VAL A 179 -2.42 20.75 10.81
N GLU A 180 -3.65 21.14 11.21
CA GLU A 180 -3.94 21.52 12.59
C GLU A 180 -3.68 20.35 13.55
N ALA A 181 -3.20 20.61 14.78
CA ALA A 181 -2.68 19.59 15.69
C ALA A 181 -3.71 18.52 16.07
N GLU A 182 -4.95 18.90 16.35
CA GLU A 182 -5.99 17.93 16.71
C GLU A 182 -6.43 17.10 15.48
N ALA A 183 -6.57 17.74 14.31
CA ALA A 183 -6.84 17.05 13.07
C ALA A 183 -5.71 16.08 12.71
N ALA A 184 -4.44 16.46 12.93
CA ALA A 184 -3.27 15.61 12.74
C ALA A 184 -3.31 14.40 13.68
N ARG A 185 -3.67 14.59 14.94
CA ARG A 185 -3.81 13.51 15.94
C ARG A 185 -4.90 12.52 15.54
N LEU A 186 -6.08 12.99 15.19
CA LEU A 186 -7.19 12.13 14.75
C LEU A 186 -6.84 11.38 13.46
N ALA A 187 -6.21 12.05 12.50
CA ALA A 187 -5.78 11.41 11.26
C ALA A 187 -4.68 10.36 11.49
N ALA A 188 -3.73 10.61 12.39
CA ALA A 188 -2.68 9.65 12.75
C ALA A 188 -3.25 8.40 13.43
N LEU A 189 -4.22 8.55 14.35
CA LEU A 189 -4.93 7.44 14.98
C LEU A 189 -5.72 6.64 13.94
N ALA A 190 -6.58 7.31 13.18
CA ALA A 190 -7.42 6.69 12.15
C ALA A 190 -6.62 5.95 11.07
N ALA A 191 -5.42 6.43 10.79
CA ALA A 191 -4.49 5.80 9.87
C ALA A 191 -3.60 4.74 10.53
N GLN A 192 -3.74 4.47 11.83
CA GLN A 192 -2.87 3.56 12.60
C GLN A 192 -1.38 3.86 12.35
N CYS A 193 -1.03 5.12 12.44
CA CYS A 193 0.33 5.64 12.21
C CYS A 193 0.88 5.45 10.78
N HIS A 194 0.04 5.11 9.80
CA HIS A 194 0.44 5.08 8.40
C HIS A 194 0.53 6.52 7.85
N ILE A 195 1.75 7.08 7.75
CA ILE A 195 1.98 8.50 7.42
C ILE A 195 1.27 8.93 6.13
N GLY A 196 1.41 8.17 5.04
CA GLY A 196 0.78 8.49 3.77
C GLY A 196 -0.75 8.52 3.86
N LEU A 197 -1.33 7.58 4.61
CA LEU A 197 -2.77 7.52 4.83
C LEU A 197 -3.24 8.65 5.75
N ALA A 198 -2.50 8.92 6.83
CA ALA A 198 -2.81 10.01 7.76
C ALA A 198 -2.81 11.37 7.04
N ARG A 199 -1.79 11.62 6.20
CA ARG A 199 -1.74 12.83 5.36
C ARG A 199 -2.96 12.92 4.43
N HIS A 200 -3.30 11.81 3.77
CA HIS A 200 -4.44 11.75 2.85
C HIS A 200 -5.78 11.99 3.56
N LEU A 201 -5.97 11.38 4.74
CA LEU A 201 -7.18 11.62 5.55
C LEU A 201 -7.30 13.06 6.07
N ALA A 202 -6.16 13.70 6.36
CA ALA A 202 -6.12 15.06 6.86
C ALA A 202 -6.34 16.13 5.76
N SER A 203 -5.96 15.84 4.51
CA SER A 203 -5.96 16.84 3.43
C SER A 203 -6.99 16.58 2.32
N ASP A 204 -7.58 15.39 2.24
CA ASP A 204 -8.49 15.00 1.16
C ASP A 204 -9.89 14.70 1.73
N ALA A 205 -10.83 15.59 1.41
CA ALA A 205 -12.23 15.46 1.83
C ALA A 205 -12.91 14.19 1.28
N GLU A 206 -12.53 13.73 0.09
CA GLU A 206 -13.05 12.49 -0.50
C GLU A 206 -12.54 11.25 0.25
N ALA A 207 -11.26 11.26 0.68
CA ALA A 207 -10.72 10.20 1.52
C ALA A 207 -11.46 10.10 2.86
N ALA A 208 -11.72 11.24 3.49
CA ALA A 208 -12.49 11.31 4.73
C ALA A 208 -13.95 10.86 4.52
N ALA A 209 -14.57 11.25 3.39
CA ALA A 209 -15.94 10.83 3.05
C ALA A 209 -16.01 9.31 2.78
N PHE A 210 -15.04 8.74 2.07
CA PHE A 210 -14.95 7.31 1.84
C PHE A 210 -14.80 6.53 3.16
N ARG A 211 -13.94 7.00 4.08
CA ARG A 211 -13.81 6.37 5.40
C ARG A 211 -15.13 6.44 6.18
N ARG A 212 -15.85 7.58 6.16
CA ARG A 212 -17.17 7.69 6.81
C ARG A 212 -18.20 6.74 6.21
N LEU A 213 -18.21 6.54 4.88
CA LEU A 213 -19.06 5.56 4.20
C LEU A 213 -18.80 4.16 4.75
N VAL A 214 -17.53 3.75 4.86
CA VAL A 214 -17.11 2.45 5.37
C VAL A 214 -17.55 2.26 6.82
N LEU A 215 -17.24 3.22 7.69
CA LEU A 215 -17.56 3.14 9.12
C LEU A 215 -19.07 3.24 9.41
N GLY A 216 -19.86 3.71 8.45
CA GLY A 216 -21.33 3.70 8.52
C GLY A 216 -21.95 2.34 8.20
N LEU A 217 -21.22 1.40 7.60
CA LEU A 217 -21.76 0.08 7.23
C LEU A 217 -22.36 -0.70 8.43
N PRO A 218 -21.68 -0.80 9.59
CA PRO A 218 -22.23 -1.52 10.74
C PRO A 218 -23.59 -0.97 11.19
N ALA A 219 -23.75 0.33 11.27
CA ALA A 219 -25.00 0.98 11.69
C ALA A 219 -26.13 0.80 10.68
N ASN A 220 -25.80 0.69 9.38
CA ASN A 220 -26.77 0.56 8.29
C ASN A 220 -27.11 -0.90 7.96
N SER A 221 -26.46 -1.87 8.60
CA SER A 221 -26.64 -3.31 8.34
C SER A 221 -27.75 -3.92 9.23
N VAL A 222 -28.85 -3.21 9.46
CA VAL A 222 -29.97 -3.66 10.29
C VAL A 222 -30.82 -4.77 9.63
N SER A 223 -30.59 -5.06 8.37
CA SER A 223 -31.15 -6.21 7.66
C SER A 223 -30.18 -6.68 6.57
N VAL A 224 -30.30 -7.96 6.17
CA VAL A 224 -29.45 -8.53 5.10
C VAL A 224 -29.59 -7.75 3.79
N ALA A 225 -30.81 -7.27 3.47
CA ALA A 225 -31.05 -6.48 2.26
C ALA A 225 -30.33 -5.12 2.31
N LEU A 226 -30.40 -4.40 3.43
CA LEU A 226 -29.68 -3.13 3.60
C LEU A 226 -28.16 -3.33 3.65
N ALA A 227 -27.69 -4.41 4.24
CA ALA A 227 -26.30 -4.80 4.26
C ALA A 227 -25.77 -5.05 2.83
N ALA A 228 -26.50 -5.78 1.99
CA ALA A 228 -26.16 -6.01 0.60
C ALA A 228 -26.10 -4.69 -0.21
N ILE A 229 -27.08 -3.80 -0.02
CA ILE A 229 -27.07 -2.46 -0.64
C ILE A 229 -25.82 -1.66 -0.20
N GLY A 230 -25.48 -1.72 1.09
CA GLY A 230 -24.27 -1.10 1.64
C GLY A 230 -22.99 -1.65 1.01
N ALA A 231 -22.89 -2.96 0.84
CA ALA A 231 -21.78 -3.64 0.17
C ALA A 231 -21.64 -3.21 -1.30
N GLY A 232 -22.75 -3.12 -2.03
CA GLY A 232 -22.76 -2.63 -3.41
C GLY A 232 -22.26 -1.19 -3.51
N ARG A 233 -22.73 -0.29 -2.64
CA ARG A 233 -22.28 1.10 -2.58
C ARG A 233 -20.77 1.20 -2.26
N LEU A 234 -20.26 0.32 -1.41
CA LEU A 234 -18.83 0.29 -1.10
C LEU A 234 -18.00 -0.14 -2.32
N ASP A 235 -18.42 -1.19 -3.05
CA ASP A 235 -17.72 -1.64 -4.27
C ASP A 235 -17.73 -0.55 -5.34
N ASP A 236 -18.88 0.08 -5.58
CA ASP A 236 -19.01 1.18 -6.55
C ASP A 236 -18.14 2.39 -6.17
N ALA A 237 -18.11 2.79 -4.91
CA ALA A 237 -17.26 3.88 -4.43
C ALA A 237 -15.77 3.54 -4.57
N ALA A 238 -15.37 2.31 -4.26
CA ALA A 238 -13.99 1.86 -4.41
C ALA A 238 -13.56 1.80 -5.88
N ARG A 239 -14.46 1.38 -6.78
CA ARG A 239 -14.23 1.35 -8.23
C ARG A 239 -14.09 2.75 -8.80
N ALA A 240 -15.04 3.65 -8.51
CA ALA A 240 -15.01 5.02 -8.98
C ALA A 240 -13.74 5.75 -8.53
N ARG A 241 -13.32 5.55 -7.27
CA ARG A 241 -12.07 6.12 -6.75
C ARG A 241 -10.83 5.56 -7.44
N ALA A 242 -10.80 4.25 -7.71
CA ALA A 242 -9.71 3.61 -8.42
C ALA A 242 -9.57 4.14 -9.85
N GLU A 243 -10.67 4.29 -10.56
CA GLU A 243 -10.70 4.85 -11.92
C GLU A 243 -10.25 6.31 -11.95
N SER A 244 -10.69 7.15 -10.99
CA SER A 244 -10.26 8.54 -10.87
C SER A 244 -8.75 8.65 -10.68
N VAL A 245 -8.18 7.90 -9.73
CA VAL A 245 -6.73 7.91 -9.45
C VAL A 245 -5.91 7.48 -10.66
N VAL A 246 -6.36 6.44 -11.38
CA VAL A 246 -5.67 5.97 -12.59
C VAL A 246 -5.77 7.00 -13.71
N LYS A 247 -6.95 7.56 -13.95
CA LYS A 247 -7.19 8.57 -14.96
C LYS A 247 -6.33 9.83 -14.74
N GLU A 248 -6.23 10.31 -13.51
CA GLU A 248 -5.38 11.46 -13.17
C GLU A 248 -3.91 11.18 -13.45
N ARG A 249 -3.41 10.01 -13.05
CA ARG A 249 -2.00 9.62 -13.25
C ARG A 249 -1.64 9.42 -14.70
N GLU A 250 -2.54 8.86 -15.50
CA GLU A 250 -2.31 8.46 -16.89
C GLU A 250 -2.74 9.50 -17.93
N GLY A 251 -3.43 10.56 -17.48
CA GLY A 251 -3.96 11.56 -18.42
C GLY A 251 -2.89 12.17 -19.30
N ALA A 252 -1.73 12.51 -18.75
CA ALA A 252 -0.61 13.05 -19.50
C ALA A 252 0.03 12.01 -20.44
N ASP A 253 0.15 10.76 -20.02
CA ASP A 253 0.78 9.70 -20.81
C ASP A 253 -0.13 9.25 -21.95
N ARG A 254 -1.44 9.18 -21.69
CA ARG A 254 -2.44 8.93 -22.73
C ARG A 254 -2.47 10.05 -23.77
N ALA A 255 -2.36 11.30 -23.34
CA ALA A 255 -2.29 12.44 -24.25
C ALA A 255 -1.03 12.38 -25.14
N LYS A 256 0.14 12.07 -24.56
CA LYS A 256 1.39 11.87 -25.32
C LYS A 256 1.27 10.71 -26.32
N LEU A 257 0.68 9.59 -25.89
CA LEU A 257 0.45 8.45 -26.77
C LEU A 257 -0.45 8.83 -27.93
N LEU A 258 -1.56 9.51 -27.68
CA LEU A 258 -2.49 9.99 -28.72
C LEU A 258 -1.81 10.97 -29.67
N ALA A 259 -0.99 11.90 -29.19
CA ALA A 259 -0.22 12.81 -30.01
C ALA A 259 0.75 12.03 -30.92
N SER A 260 1.52 11.09 -30.37
CA SER A 260 2.46 10.28 -31.14
C SER A 260 1.80 9.40 -32.22
N ILE A 261 0.55 8.98 -32.00
CA ILE A 261 -0.23 8.18 -32.95
C ILE A 261 -0.99 9.07 -33.97
N GLY A 262 -1.48 10.24 -33.50
CA GLY A 262 -2.33 11.14 -34.30
C GLY A 262 -1.57 12.04 -35.28
N GLU A 263 -0.35 12.45 -34.93
CA GLU A 263 0.49 13.27 -35.80
C GLU A 263 0.87 12.58 -37.14
N ALA A 264 0.82 11.24 -37.19
CA ALA A 264 1.11 10.45 -38.37
C ALA A 264 -0.07 10.32 -39.36
N SER A 265 -1.29 10.83 -39.03
CA SER A 265 -2.48 10.51 -39.84
C SER A 265 -3.48 11.66 -39.91
N ARG A 266 -3.50 12.35 -41.02
CA ARG A 266 -4.66 13.18 -41.37
C ARG A 266 -5.87 12.26 -41.62
N GLY A 267 -6.69 12.02 -40.57
CA GLY A 267 -8.05 11.52 -40.72
C GLY A 267 -8.36 10.08 -40.29
N ARG A 268 -7.43 9.12 -40.24
CA ARG A 268 -7.70 7.76 -39.76
C ARG A 268 -6.50 7.20 -38.97
N MET A 269 -6.73 6.79 -37.75
CA MET A 269 -5.72 6.13 -36.93
C MET A 269 -5.23 4.85 -37.59
N SER A 270 -3.90 4.66 -37.67
CA SER A 270 -3.28 3.46 -38.24
C SER A 270 -3.65 2.20 -37.47
N ALA A 271 -3.51 1.01 -38.10
CA ALA A 271 -3.72 -0.26 -37.39
C ALA A 271 -2.79 -0.40 -36.21
N TYR A 272 -1.52 0.05 -36.34
CA TYR A 272 -0.53 0.09 -35.25
C TYR A 272 -0.99 1.03 -34.11
N GLY A 273 -1.47 2.23 -34.43
CA GLY A 273 -1.97 3.17 -33.42
C GLY A 273 -3.15 2.62 -32.61
N ARG A 274 -4.10 1.95 -33.31
CA ARG A 274 -5.22 1.28 -32.62
C ARG A 274 -4.75 0.15 -31.71
N ALA A 275 -3.77 -0.64 -32.14
CA ALA A 275 -3.22 -1.73 -31.30
C ALA A 275 -2.53 -1.18 -30.06
N ARG A 276 -1.72 -0.12 -30.18
CA ARG A 276 -1.04 0.52 -29.05
C ARG A 276 -2.02 1.17 -28.07
N LEU A 277 -3.07 1.82 -28.57
CA LEU A 277 -4.09 2.41 -27.71
C LEU A 277 -4.88 1.32 -26.96
N LYS A 278 -5.22 0.22 -27.65
CA LYS A 278 -5.89 -0.92 -27.02
C LYS A 278 -5.02 -1.55 -25.94
N GLU A 279 -3.73 -1.72 -26.17
CA GLU A 279 -2.76 -2.22 -25.18
C GLU A 279 -2.72 -1.30 -23.95
N PHE A 280 -2.61 0.02 -24.17
CA PHE A 280 -2.64 1.01 -23.09
C PHE A 280 -3.94 0.95 -22.27
N ASP A 281 -5.10 0.87 -22.95
CA ASP A 281 -6.40 0.79 -22.30
C ASP A 281 -6.57 -0.52 -21.50
N GLU A 282 -6.04 -1.65 -21.97
CA GLU A 282 -6.03 -2.92 -21.24
C GLU A 282 -5.11 -2.88 -20.00
N GLU A 283 -3.95 -2.25 -20.13
CA GLU A 283 -3.07 -2.01 -18.96
C GLU A 283 -3.70 -1.05 -17.95
N SER A 284 -4.37 0.01 -18.41
CA SER A 284 -5.10 0.94 -17.57
C SER A 284 -6.19 0.23 -16.76
N LYS A 285 -6.96 -0.68 -17.38
CA LYS A 285 -7.95 -1.52 -16.67
C LYS A 285 -7.31 -2.39 -15.58
N LYS A 286 -6.15 -2.99 -15.87
CA LYS A 286 -5.42 -3.80 -14.88
C LYS A 286 -4.98 -2.95 -13.69
N ARG A 287 -4.47 -1.72 -13.95
CA ARG A 287 -4.10 -0.76 -12.91
C ARG A 287 -5.30 -0.31 -12.08
N ALA A 288 -6.42 -0.01 -12.72
CA ALA A 288 -7.67 0.33 -12.02
C ALA A 288 -8.16 -0.82 -11.14
N ARG A 289 -8.08 -2.06 -11.64
CA ARG A 289 -8.43 -3.25 -10.85
C ARG A 289 -7.54 -3.40 -9.62
N ARG A 290 -6.22 -3.23 -9.77
CA ARG A 290 -5.29 -3.24 -8.63
C ARG A 290 -5.65 -2.14 -7.62
N GLN A 291 -5.83 -0.91 -8.10
CA GLN A 291 -6.19 0.22 -7.25
C GLN A 291 -7.52 0.02 -6.52
N GLN A 292 -8.51 -0.67 -7.14
CA GLN A 292 -9.75 -1.05 -6.50
C GLN A 292 -9.49 -2.05 -5.35
N VAL A 293 -8.69 -3.09 -5.59
CA VAL A 293 -8.30 -4.08 -4.56
C VAL A 293 -7.61 -3.39 -3.38
N ASP A 294 -6.63 -2.52 -3.65
CA ASP A 294 -5.91 -1.77 -2.61
C ASP A 294 -6.84 -0.81 -1.83
N THR A 295 -7.85 -0.24 -2.51
CA THR A 295 -8.87 0.62 -1.87
C THR A 295 -9.81 -0.18 -0.98
N LEU A 296 -10.22 -1.37 -1.43
CA LEU A 296 -11.06 -2.29 -0.66
C LEU A 296 -10.32 -2.88 0.54
N ASP A 297 -9.05 -3.27 0.38
CA ASP A 297 -8.24 -3.74 1.51
C ASP A 297 -8.14 -2.69 2.61
N ARG A 298 -8.00 -1.41 2.21
CA ARG A 298 -8.02 -0.28 3.14
C ARG A 298 -9.38 -0.11 3.82
N ALA A 299 -10.49 -0.24 3.08
CA ALA A 299 -11.83 -0.19 3.64
C ALA A 299 -12.06 -1.30 4.68
N LEU A 300 -11.65 -2.52 4.36
CA LEU A 300 -11.73 -3.66 5.28
C LEU A 300 -10.84 -3.45 6.52
N SER A 301 -9.68 -2.83 6.36
CA SER A 301 -8.81 -2.45 7.48
C SER A 301 -9.47 -1.40 8.40
N TYR A 302 -10.24 -0.46 7.87
CA TYR A 302 -11.03 0.47 8.70
C TYR A 302 -12.11 -0.26 9.50
N LEU A 303 -12.79 -1.25 8.91
CA LEU A 303 -13.79 -2.06 9.62
C LEU A 303 -13.15 -2.92 10.71
N LEU A 304 -11.99 -3.53 10.45
CA LEU A 304 -11.23 -4.27 11.47
C LEU A 304 -10.85 -3.38 12.66
N ALA A 305 -10.35 -2.16 12.38
CA ALA A 305 -10.03 -1.19 13.43
C ALA A 305 -11.28 -0.75 14.20
N PHE A 306 -12.42 -0.60 13.52
CA PHE A 306 -13.70 -0.27 14.16
C PHE A 306 -14.15 -1.40 15.12
N TYR A 307 -14.18 -2.64 14.67
CA TYR A 307 -14.59 -3.77 15.51
C TYR A 307 -13.55 -4.10 16.60
N ARG A 308 -12.26 -3.80 16.38
CA ARG A 308 -11.26 -3.79 17.47
C ARG A 308 -11.64 -2.79 18.55
N ASP A 309 -12.06 -1.58 18.18
CA ASP A 309 -12.48 -0.56 19.15
C ASP A 309 -13.78 -0.96 19.86
N VAL A 310 -14.69 -1.67 19.19
CA VAL A 310 -15.89 -2.27 19.80
C VAL A 310 -15.49 -3.28 20.90
N LEU A 311 -14.52 -4.17 20.61
CA LEU A 311 -13.99 -5.11 21.64
C LEU A 311 -13.35 -4.37 22.82
N VAL A 312 -12.57 -3.33 22.55
CA VAL A 312 -11.96 -2.49 23.60
C VAL A 312 -13.03 -1.91 24.51
N ALA A 313 -14.14 -1.41 23.95
CA ALA A 313 -15.25 -0.88 24.70
C ALA A 313 -15.99 -1.97 25.49
N GLN A 314 -16.22 -3.16 24.91
CA GLN A 314 -16.87 -4.30 25.55
C GLN A 314 -16.07 -4.84 26.74
N PHE A 315 -14.73 -4.86 26.63
CA PHE A 315 -13.83 -5.27 27.71
C PHE A 315 -13.58 -4.17 28.75
N GLY A 316 -14.00 -2.93 28.51
CA GLY A 316 -13.67 -1.80 29.37
C GLY A 316 -12.17 -1.52 29.46
N ALA A 317 -11.40 -1.88 28.44
CA ALA A 317 -9.95 -1.73 28.44
C ALA A 317 -9.54 -0.25 28.33
N LYS A 318 -8.57 0.17 29.15
CA LYS A 318 -8.05 1.55 29.18
C LYS A 318 -6.97 1.74 28.11
N VAL A 319 -7.35 1.63 26.84
CA VAL A 319 -6.48 1.90 25.69
C VAL A 319 -7.18 2.86 24.75
N ASP A 320 -6.39 3.67 24.04
CA ASP A 320 -6.92 4.63 23.10
C ASP A 320 -7.64 3.93 21.94
N LEU A 321 -8.81 4.48 21.56
CA LEU A 321 -9.53 4.07 20.38
C LEU A 321 -8.79 4.58 19.13
N VAL A 322 -8.78 3.76 18.09
CA VAL A 322 -8.31 4.15 16.75
C VAL A 322 -9.30 5.13 16.12
N ASN A 323 -10.60 4.88 16.34
CA ASN A 323 -11.70 5.66 15.74
C ASN A 323 -12.32 6.62 16.77
N GLN A 324 -11.51 7.51 17.35
CA GLN A 324 -11.99 8.48 18.35
C GLN A 324 -13.04 9.44 17.79
N ASP A 325 -12.95 9.77 16.50
CA ASP A 325 -13.94 10.58 15.78
C ASP A 325 -15.30 9.89 15.62
N CYS A 326 -15.38 8.57 15.87
CA CYS A 326 -16.60 7.77 15.79
C CYS A 326 -16.90 7.05 17.13
N ALA A 327 -16.37 7.55 18.26
CA ALA A 327 -16.51 6.91 19.59
C ALA A 327 -17.98 6.61 19.98
N GLY A 328 -18.92 7.48 19.61
CA GLY A 328 -20.36 7.26 19.85
C GLY A 328 -20.89 6.05 19.07
N LEU A 329 -20.47 5.85 17.84
CA LEU A 329 -20.86 4.69 17.02
C LEU A 329 -20.25 3.39 17.55
N VAL A 330 -18.99 3.45 17.98
CA VAL A 330 -18.30 2.33 18.66
C VAL A 330 -19.04 1.91 19.91
N ALA A 331 -19.41 2.87 20.79
CA ALA A 331 -20.13 2.60 22.01
C ALA A 331 -21.52 1.99 21.75
N ALA A 332 -22.26 2.52 20.79
CA ALA A 332 -23.57 2.00 20.39
C ALA A 332 -23.46 0.55 19.87
N CYS A 333 -22.46 0.27 19.04
CA CYS A 333 -22.22 -1.08 18.52
C CYS A 333 -21.82 -2.05 19.66
N ALA A 334 -20.96 -1.60 20.60
CA ALA A 334 -20.53 -2.39 21.75
C ALA A 334 -21.70 -2.79 22.67
N GLN A 335 -22.72 -1.93 22.80
CA GLN A 335 -23.93 -2.21 23.56
C GLN A 335 -24.89 -3.15 22.80
N ALA A 336 -24.92 -3.07 21.47
CA ALA A 336 -25.85 -3.83 20.63
C ALA A 336 -25.35 -5.24 20.30
N THR A 337 -24.08 -5.57 20.53
CA THR A 337 -23.47 -6.84 20.15
C THR A 337 -22.80 -7.54 21.33
N SER A 338 -22.81 -8.89 21.34
CA SER A 338 -22.01 -9.69 22.25
C SER A 338 -20.57 -9.81 21.77
N LEU A 339 -19.67 -10.28 22.68
CA LEU A 339 -18.27 -10.58 22.32
C LEU A 339 -18.17 -11.58 21.16
N ASP A 340 -18.96 -12.67 21.22
CA ASP A 340 -18.95 -13.69 20.17
C ASP A 340 -19.40 -13.12 18.81
N GLN A 341 -20.42 -12.25 18.83
CA GLN A 341 -20.90 -11.58 17.63
C GLN A 341 -19.83 -10.63 17.05
N THR A 342 -19.15 -9.87 17.91
CA THR A 342 -18.06 -8.99 17.50
C THR A 342 -16.89 -9.78 16.90
N MET A 343 -16.54 -10.93 17.49
CA MET A 343 -15.52 -11.83 16.95
C MET A 343 -15.94 -12.44 15.61
N ALA A 344 -17.21 -12.80 15.44
CA ALA A 344 -17.73 -13.28 14.16
C ALA A 344 -17.67 -12.20 13.07
N CYS A 345 -17.95 -10.94 13.39
CA CYS A 345 -17.79 -9.81 12.48
C CYS A 345 -16.32 -9.64 12.03
N LEU A 346 -15.37 -9.70 12.96
CA LEU A 346 -13.94 -9.63 12.64
C LEU A 346 -13.53 -10.77 11.71
N ALA A 347 -13.96 -12.00 11.99
CA ALA A 347 -13.68 -13.15 11.14
C ALA A 347 -14.26 -13.00 9.72
N ALA A 348 -15.48 -12.46 9.61
CA ALA A 348 -16.12 -12.21 8.31
C ALA A 348 -15.37 -11.15 7.49
N ILE A 349 -14.86 -10.09 8.13
CA ILE A 349 -14.08 -9.04 7.48
C ILE A 349 -12.73 -9.60 7.00
N GLU A 350 -12.03 -10.36 7.84
CA GLU A 350 -10.76 -11.02 7.45
C GLU A 350 -10.98 -11.99 6.28
N GLN A 351 -12.06 -12.77 6.31
CA GLN A 351 -12.40 -13.67 5.20
C GLN A 351 -12.67 -12.89 3.89
N ALA A 352 -13.32 -11.73 3.98
CA ALA A 352 -13.53 -10.86 2.81
C ALA A 352 -12.18 -10.34 2.26
N ARG A 353 -11.23 -9.94 3.11
CA ARG A 353 -9.88 -9.55 2.70
C ARG A 353 -9.17 -10.64 1.95
N VAL A 354 -9.16 -11.86 2.49
CA VAL A 354 -8.55 -13.04 1.86
C VAL A 354 -9.17 -13.31 0.48
N ARG A 355 -10.51 -13.24 0.37
CA ARG A 355 -11.21 -13.46 -0.90
C ARG A 355 -10.88 -12.39 -1.95
N VAL A 356 -10.86 -11.12 -1.55
CA VAL A 356 -10.52 -10.01 -2.46
C VAL A 356 -9.06 -10.13 -2.93
N ALA A 357 -8.13 -10.47 -2.04
CA ALA A 357 -6.73 -10.72 -2.38
C ALA A 357 -6.55 -11.94 -3.29
N ALA A 358 -7.36 -12.99 -3.11
CA ALA A 358 -7.42 -14.17 -3.98
C ALA A 358 -8.15 -13.94 -5.32
N ASN A 359 -8.45 -12.67 -5.66
CA ASN A 359 -9.08 -12.26 -6.91
C ASN A 359 -10.53 -12.78 -7.11
N VAL A 360 -11.24 -13.09 -6.03
CA VAL A 360 -12.69 -13.29 -6.05
C VAL A 360 -13.37 -11.98 -6.42
N ALA A 361 -14.54 -12.04 -7.07
CA ALA A 361 -15.31 -10.85 -7.41
C ALA A 361 -15.61 -10.02 -6.14
N PRO A 362 -15.16 -8.75 -6.04
CA PRO A 362 -15.28 -7.96 -4.82
C PRO A 362 -16.72 -7.85 -4.33
N ALA A 363 -17.69 -7.62 -5.22
CA ALA A 363 -19.10 -7.54 -4.87
C ALA A 363 -19.55 -8.76 -4.05
N LEU A 364 -19.26 -9.99 -4.51
CA LEU A 364 -19.62 -11.22 -3.80
C LEU A 364 -18.93 -11.34 -2.43
N ALA A 365 -17.64 -10.97 -2.35
CA ALA A 365 -16.91 -11.01 -1.10
C ALA A 365 -17.48 -10.03 -0.07
N LEU A 366 -17.82 -8.81 -0.52
CA LEU A 366 -18.40 -7.76 0.32
C LEU A 366 -19.86 -8.06 0.71
N GLU A 367 -20.67 -8.61 -0.18
CA GLU A 367 -22.06 -9.03 0.13
C GLU A 367 -22.07 -10.13 1.21
N ALA A 368 -21.21 -11.14 1.07
CA ALA A 368 -21.09 -12.22 2.06
C ALA A 368 -20.63 -11.67 3.43
N MET A 369 -19.67 -10.74 3.46
CA MET A 369 -19.25 -10.06 4.67
C MET A 369 -20.40 -9.24 5.27
N ALA A 370 -21.06 -8.42 4.47
CA ALA A 370 -22.13 -7.54 4.94
C ALA A 370 -23.33 -8.32 5.50
N ALA A 371 -23.68 -9.45 4.89
CA ALA A 371 -24.69 -10.36 5.43
C ALA A 371 -24.28 -10.88 6.83
N ALA A 372 -23.02 -11.26 7.00
CA ALA A 372 -22.52 -11.69 8.31
C ALA A 372 -22.51 -10.56 9.35
N LEU A 373 -22.24 -9.31 8.95
CA LEU A 373 -22.34 -8.14 9.83
C LEU A 373 -23.78 -7.80 10.24
N ALA A 374 -24.77 -8.14 9.40
CA ALA A 374 -26.19 -7.91 9.69
C ALA A 374 -26.79 -8.97 10.62
N LEU A 375 -26.33 -10.21 10.54
CA LEU A 375 -26.88 -11.33 11.32
C LEU A 375 -26.86 -11.10 12.85
N PRO A 376 -25.82 -10.55 13.46
CA PRO A 376 -25.79 -10.27 14.90
C PRO A 376 -26.91 -9.32 15.35
N GLN A 377 -27.27 -8.34 14.54
CA GLN A 377 -28.31 -7.37 14.85
C GLN A 377 -29.73 -7.95 14.72
N LEU A 378 -29.90 -8.96 13.84
CA LEU A 378 -31.16 -9.65 13.65
C LEU A 378 -31.46 -10.65 14.77
N PHE A 379 -30.44 -11.17 15.44
CA PHE A 379 -30.53 -12.14 16.52
C PHE A 379 -30.08 -11.53 17.86
N GLY A 380 -30.34 -10.23 18.08
CA GLY A 380 -29.99 -9.53 19.31
C GLY A 380 -30.32 -10.35 20.58
N PRO A 381 -29.73 -10.05 21.74
CA PRO A 381 -29.90 -10.88 22.93
C PRO A 381 -31.38 -11.05 23.17
N LYS A 382 -31.85 -12.30 23.13
CA LYS A 382 -33.16 -12.62 23.66
C LYS A 382 -33.14 -12.17 25.10
N GLU A 383 -33.92 -11.13 25.43
CA GLU A 383 -34.22 -10.82 26.83
C GLU A 383 -34.54 -12.16 27.52
N THR A 384 -33.65 -12.59 28.39
CA THR A 384 -33.95 -13.59 29.39
C THR A 384 -34.96 -12.93 30.30
N GLN A 385 -36.25 -13.11 29.97
CA GLN A 385 -37.31 -12.88 30.91
C GLN A 385 -37.09 -13.86 32.05
N SER A 386 -36.63 -13.31 33.18
CA SER A 386 -36.60 -13.91 34.50
C SER A 386 -37.97 -13.78 35.15
#